data_8d8db1e057bf4916ec61658e92aa27b4
#
_entry.id   8d8db1e057bf4916ec61658e92aa27b4
#
_cell.length_a   1.000
_cell.length_b   1.000
_cell.length_c   1.000
_cell.angle_alpha   90.00
_cell.angle_beta   90.00
_cell.angle_gamma   90.00
#
_symmetry.space_group_name_H-M   'P 1'
#
loop_
_entity.id
_entity.type
_entity.pdbx_description
1 polymer ?
#
loop_
_entity_poly.entity_id
_entity_poly.type
_entity_poly.pdbx_seq_one_letter_code
_entity_poly.pdbx_strand_id
1 'polypeptide(L)'
;GLVGSEMCIRDRQNYPTIDEYRASEVIIENLKVSKDNVLGKVNMAYDAIEEIVDISTIAACSEAVGILQVLKDSTTEYCKNRKQFGQSIAKNQVIQHRLVDMMIEYEQAKSILYMAVTADLSNSDERRKAVSAAKARIGKAIKFVGESAIQLHGGMGVVDEYMVSHYFKRATMIGVLFGNTDYHMKRYMTLTQSGISSSDEAISVSVT
;
A
#
# COMPACT_ATOMS: atom_id res chain seq x y z
N GLY A 1 10.56 27.71 -6.70
CA GLY A 1 11.91 27.82 -6.23
C GLY A 1 12.05 27.68 -4.73
N LEU A 2 12.73 26.63 -4.31
CA LEU A 2 13.04 26.33 -2.89
C LEU A 2 14.39 26.93 -2.44
N VAL A 3 14.89 27.95 -3.13
CA VAL A 3 16.25 28.50 -2.92
C VAL A 3 16.44 29.12 -1.53
N GLY A 4 15.39 29.56 -0.85
CA GLY A 4 15.48 30.13 0.50
C GLY A 4 15.43 29.09 1.64
N SER A 5 14.89 27.91 1.40
CA SER A 5 14.75 26.86 2.42
C SER A 5 15.96 25.93 2.50
N GLU A 6 16.74 25.81 1.44
CA GLU A 6 17.93 24.95 1.40
C GLU A 6 19.06 25.41 2.33
N MET A 7 19.16 26.71 2.60
CA MET A 7 20.17 27.27 3.53
C MET A 7 19.86 26.98 5.00
N CYS A 8 18.65 26.53 5.33
CA CYS A 8 18.22 26.24 6.69
C CYS A 8 18.01 24.74 6.97
N ILE A 9 18.14 23.88 5.94
CA ILE A 9 18.20 22.43 6.10
C ILE A 9 19.61 22.07 6.51
N ARG A 10 19.80 21.74 7.77
CA ARG A 10 21.11 21.53 8.35
C ARG A 10 21.75 20.20 7.97
N ASP A 11 20.92 19.19 7.72
CA ASP A 11 21.40 17.90 7.28
C ASP A 11 20.37 17.19 6.39
N ARG A 12 20.85 16.57 5.32
CA ARG A 12 20.05 15.76 4.40
C ARG A 12 20.81 14.49 4.08
N GLN A 13 20.37 13.38 4.68
CA GLN A 13 20.96 12.08 4.40
C GLN A 13 20.12 11.36 3.34
N ASN A 14 20.72 11.14 2.17
CA ASN A 14 20.09 10.41 1.08
C ASN A 14 20.48 8.93 1.16
N TYR A 15 19.53 8.02 0.98
CA TYR A 15 19.78 6.59 0.92
C TYR A 15 18.89 5.91 -0.14
N PRO A 16 19.38 4.81 -0.75
CA PRO A 16 18.56 4.02 -1.65
C PRO A 16 17.59 3.15 -0.86
N THR A 17 16.39 2.96 -1.41
CA THR A 17 15.42 1.99 -0.94
C THR A 17 15.56 0.65 -1.67
N ILE A 18 14.95 -0.43 -1.17
CA ILE A 18 15.09 -1.78 -1.74
C ILE A 18 14.58 -1.86 -3.20
N ASP A 19 13.65 -0.99 -3.58
CA ASP A 19 13.08 -0.84 -4.92
C ASP A 19 13.86 0.15 -5.81
N GLU A 20 15.09 0.51 -5.39
CA GLU A 20 16.02 1.39 -6.11
C GLU A 20 15.58 2.86 -6.21
N TYR A 21 14.49 3.25 -5.56
CA TYR A 21 14.17 4.65 -5.36
C TYR A 21 15.08 5.30 -4.33
N ARG A 22 15.01 6.61 -4.23
CA ARG A 22 15.77 7.38 -3.24
C ARG A 22 14.85 7.94 -2.19
N ALA A 23 15.23 7.76 -0.93
CA ALA A 23 14.65 8.43 0.21
C ALA A 23 15.68 9.37 0.85
N SER A 24 15.18 10.32 1.63
CA SER A 24 16.04 11.27 2.34
C SER A 24 15.47 11.53 3.72
N GLU A 25 16.32 11.51 4.70
CA GLU A 25 16.04 12.08 6.02
C GLU A 25 16.39 13.57 5.99
N VAL A 26 15.45 14.41 6.44
CA VAL A 26 15.62 15.86 6.44
C VAL A 26 15.45 16.37 7.86
N ILE A 27 16.54 16.93 8.41
CA ILE A 27 16.53 17.53 9.75
C ILE A 27 16.38 19.04 9.59
N ILE A 28 15.33 19.61 10.20
CA ILE A 28 15.01 21.02 10.15
C ILE A 28 15.19 21.61 11.55
N GLU A 29 16.16 22.50 11.70
CA GLU A 29 16.43 23.17 12.98
C GLU A 29 16.40 24.68 12.80
N ASN A 30 15.65 25.39 13.68
CA ASN A 30 15.62 26.85 13.74
C ASN A 30 15.24 27.56 12.43
N LEU A 31 14.47 26.91 11.55
CA LEU A 31 14.03 27.49 10.29
C LEU A 31 13.01 28.61 10.55
N LYS A 32 13.35 29.84 10.16
CA LYS A 32 12.42 30.98 10.19
C LYS A 32 11.61 31.00 8.89
N VAL A 33 10.30 30.87 9.02
CA VAL A 33 9.36 30.87 7.89
C VAL A 33 8.52 32.14 7.94
N SER A 34 8.41 32.88 6.81
CA SER A 34 7.51 34.02 6.68
C SER A 34 6.05 33.57 6.77
N LYS A 35 5.16 34.43 7.28
CA LYS A 35 3.72 34.17 7.33
C LYS A 35 3.12 33.89 5.95
N ASP A 36 3.68 34.48 4.90
CA ASP A 36 3.23 34.30 3.51
C ASP A 36 3.50 32.87 2.97
N ASN A 37 4.37 32.11 3.62
CA ASN A 37 4.68 30.72 3.28
C ASN A 37 3.86 29.71 4.08
N VAL A 38 2.92 30.15 4.92
CA VAL A 38 2.03 29.28 5.69
C VAL A 38 0.87 28.83 4.81
N LEU A 39 0.74 27.53 4.60
CA LEU A 39 -0.41 26.92 3.93
C LEU A 39 -1.51 26.62 4.96
N GLY A 40 -2.66 27.25 4.79
CA GLY A 40 -3.80 27.09 5.71
C GLY A 40 -3.66 27.91 7.01
N LYS A 41 -4.11 27.34 8.11
CA LYS A 41 -4.07 28.00 9.43
C LYS A 41 -2.93 27.42 10.27
N VAL A 42 -2.24 28.29 11.00
CA VAL A 42 -1.16 27.87 11.95
C VAL A 42 -1.71 26.85 12.94
N ASN A 43 -0.98 25.77 13.15
CA ASN A 43 -1.31 24.65 14.05
C ASN A 43 -2.55 23.82 13.65
N MET A 44 -3.07 23.98 12.43
CA MET A 44 -4.25 23.26 11.95
C MET A 44 -3.97 22.43 10.67
N ALA A 45 -2.75 22.00 10.44
CA ALA A 45 -2.37 21.28 9.23
C ALA A 45 -2.74 19.78 9.25
N TYR A 46 -3.05 19.22 10.42
CA TYR A 46 -3.21 17.77 10.60
C TYR A 46 -4.25 17.16 9.65
N ASP A 47 -5.46 17.74 9.60
CA ASP A 47 -6.55 17.20 8.78
C ASP A 47 -6.22 17.24 7.29
N ALA A 48 -5.58 18.31 6.81
CA ALA A 48 -5.16 18.44 5.42
C ALA A 48 -4.04 17.42 5.07
N ILE A 49 -3.09 17.21 5.99
CA ILE A 49 -2.02 16.22 5.81
C ILE A 49 -2.62 14.80 5.78
N GLU A 50 -3.54 14.50 6.68
CA GLU A 50 -4.19 13.19 6.74
C GLU A 50 -4.98 12.90 5.46
N GLU A 51 -5.69 13.90 4.92
CA GLU A 51 -6.40 13.76 3.65
C GLU A 51 -5.46 13.45 2.50
N ILE A 52 -4.35 14.18 2.37
CA ILE A 52 -3.35 13.95 1.33
C ILE A 52 -2.72 12.56 1.48
N VAL A 53 -2.42 12.12 2.70
CA VAL A 53 -1.86 10.80 2.97
C VAL A 53 -2.87 9.70 2.61
N ASP A 54 -4.16 9.89 2.92
CA ASP A 54 -5.21 8.94 2.55
C ASP A 54 -5.33 8.80 1.02
N ILE A 55 -5.37 9.91 0.28
CA ILE A 55 -5.41 9.91 -1.20
C ILE A 55 -4.15 9.25 -1.78
N SER A 56 -2.98 9.58 -1.23
CA SER A 56 -1.70 8.99 -1.65
C SER A 56 -1.66 7.48 -1.36
N THR A 57 -2.30 7.03 -0.29
CA THR A 57 -2.43 5.61 0.05
C THR A 57 -3.27 4.87 -0.99
N ILE A 58 -4.39 5.47 -1.47
CA ILE A 58 -5.20 4.88 -2.56
C ILE A 58 -4.37 4.77 -3.84
N ALA A 59 -3.59 5.80 -4.18
CA ALA A 59 -2.72 5.77 -5.36
C ALA A 59 -1.67 4.65 -5.26
N ALA A 60 -1.02 4.50 -4.10
CA ALA A 60 -0.08 3.40 -3.84
C ALA A 60 -0.77 2.02 -3.89
N CYS A 61 -2.00 1.90 -3.40
CA CYS A 61 -2.81 0.69 -3.51
C CYS A 61 -3.13 0.35 -4.97
N SER A 62 -3.39 1.36 -5.81
CA SER A 62 -3.66 1.17 -7.24
C SER A 62 -2.42 0.64 -7.97
N GLU A 63 -1.24 1.21 -7.69
CA GLU A 63 0.03 0.69 -8.19
C GLU A 63 0.24 -0.76 -7.76
N ALA A 64 0.00 -1.07 -6.47
CA ALA A 64 0.14 -2.42 -5.93
C ALA A 64 -0.75 -3.43 -6.67
N VAL A 65 -2.01 -3.12 -6.94
CA VAL A 65 -2.92 -4.01 -7.68
C VAL A 65 -2.41 -4.28 -9.11
N GLY A 66 -1.85 -3.26 -9.77
CA GLY A 66 -1.19 -3.43 -11.07
C GLY A 66 0.01 -4.38 -10.98
N ILE A 67 0.84 -4.25 -9.96
CA ILE A 67 1.98 -5.15 -9.71
C ILE A 67 1.50 -6.58 -9.43
N LEU A 68 0.46 -6.77 -8.61
CA LEU A 68 -0.11 -8.08 -8.32
C LEU A 68 -0.60 -8.77 -9.59
N GLN A 69 -1.21 -8.04 -10.51
CA GLN A 69 -1.63 -8.56 -11.81
C GLN A 69 -0.43 -9.09 -12.60
N VAL A 70 0.62 -8.30 -12.74
CA VAL A 70 1.82 -8.68 -13.48
C VAL A 70 2.49 -9.91 -12.85
N LEU A 71 2.65 -9.91 -11.51
CA LEU A 71 3.25 -11.05 -10.80
C LEU A 71 2.44 -12.34 -11.00
N LYS A 72 1.12 -12.27 -10.86
CA LYS A 72 0.22 -13.42 -11.08
C LYS A 72 0.30 -13.94 -12.51
N ASP A 73 0.21 -13.05 -13.50
CA ASP A 73 0.18 -13.44 -14.91
C ASP A 73 1.52 -14.01 -15.38
N SER A 74 2.64 -13.32 -15.06
CA SER A 74 3.99 -13.77 -15.41
C SER A 74 4.36 -15.09 -14.71
N THR A 75 3.96 -15.28 -13.45
CA THR A 75 4.18 -16.53 -12.72
C THR A 75 3.39 -17.69 -13.33
N THR A 76 2.14 -17.43 -13.69
CA THR A 76 1.30 -18.43 -14.37
C THR A 76 1.93 -18.88 -15.68
N GLU A 77 2.38 -17.93 -16.50
CA GLU A 77 3.03 -18.20 -17.78
C GLU A 77 4.36 -18.95 -17.60
N TYR A 78 5.18 -18.51 -16.64
CA TYR A 78 6.42 -19.21 -16.29
C TYR A 78 6.15 -20.69 -15.92
N CYS A 79 5.18 -20.95 -15.06
CA CYS A 79 4.85 -22.31 -14.62
C CYS A 79 4.35 -23.19 -15.77
N LYS A 80 3.65 -22.64 -16.75
CA LYS A 80 3.21 -23.37 -17.96
C LYS A 80 4.39 -23.73 -18.87
N ASN A 81 5.37 -22.85 -19.01
CA ASN A 81 6.48 -23.02 -19.94
C ASN A 81 7.67 -23.76 -19.33
N ARG A 82 7.90 -23.61 -18.02
CA ARG A 82 9.01 -24.26 -17.30
C ARG A 82 8.80 -25.76 -17.22
N LYS A 83 9.75 -26.53 -17.75
CA LYS A 83 9.73 -28.00 -17.70
C LYS A 83 10.74 -28.51 -16.70
N GLN A 84 10.33 -29.45 -15.86
CA GLN A 84 11.16 -30.24 -14.94
C GLN A 84 10.58 -31.67 -14.87
N PHE A 85 11.43 -32.66 -14.68
CA PHE A 85 11.03 -34.07 -14.61
C PHE A 85 10.18 -34.54 -15.82
N GLY A 86 10.51 -34.05 -17.02
CA GLY A 86 9.87 -34.42 -18.28
C GLY A 86 8.52 -33.74 -18.56
N GLN A 87 8.04 -32.84 -17.70
CA GLN A 87 6.75 -32.14 -17.90
C GLN A 87 6.78 -30.70 -17.43
N SER A 88 5.75 -29.90 -17.82
CA SER A 88 5.54 -28.57 -17.29
C SER A 88 5.29 -28.62 -15.77
N ILE A 89 5.89 -27.72 -15.00
CA ILE A 89 5.68 -27.65 -13.55
C ILE A 89 4.24 -27.32 -13.18
N ALA A 90 3.49 -26.62 -14.07
CA ALA A 90 2.07 -26.34 -13.88
C ALA A 90 1.18 -27.61 -13.84
N LYS A 91 1.68 -28.76 -14.22
CA LYS A 91 0.94 -30.04 -14.08
C LYS A 91 0.88 -30.55 -12.64
N ASN A 92 1.74 -30.03 -11.76
CA ASN A 92 1.75 -30.42 -10.34
C ASN A 92 0.61 -29.72 -9.60
N GLN A 93 -0.23 -30.48 -8.91
CA GLN A 93 -1.42 -29.96 -8.23
C GLN A 93 -1.09 -28.86 -7.18
N VAL A 94 0.02 -29.01 -6.46
CA VAL A 94 0.45 -28.01 -5.46
C VAL A 94 0.73 -26.64 -6.11
N ILE A 95 1.25 -26.63 -7.35
CA ILE A 95 1.50 -25.39 -8.11
C ILE A 95 0.17 -24.81 -8.59
N GLN A 96 -0.75 -25.65 -9.07
CA GLN A 96 -2.08 -25.21 -9.50
C GLN A 96 -2.85 -24.54 -8.35
N HIS A 97 -2.86 -25.14 -7.16
CA HIS A 97 -3.51 -24.56 -5.98
C HIS A 97 -2.92 -23.19 -5.65
N ARG A 98 -1.58 -23.09 -5.63
CA ARG A 98 -0.92 -21.81 -5.32
C ARG A 98 -1.23 -20.72 -6.36
N LEU A 99 -1.29 -21.06 -7.64
CA LEU A 99 -1.69 -20.12 -8.69
C LEU A 99 -3.15 -19.66 -8.55
N VAL A 100 -4.05 -20.56 -8.14
CA VAL A 100 -5.45 -20.21 -7.83
C VAL A 100 -5.51 -19.29 -6.60
N ASP A 101 -4.76 -19.59 -5.55
CA ASP A 101 -4.70 -18.71 -4.37
C ASP A 101 -4.16 -17.31 -4.71
N MET A 102 -3.13 -17.22 -5.56
CA MET A 102 -2.64 -15.92 -6.07
C MET A 102 -3.72 -15.16 -6.85
N MET A 103 -4.53 -15.85 -7.64
CA MET A 103 -5.65 -15.25 -8.37
C MET A 103 -6.72 -14.74 -7.40
N ILE A 104 -7.09 -15.50 -6.39
CA ILE A 104 -8.06 -15.10 -5.36
C ILE A 104 -7.58 -13.86 -4.61
N GLU A 105 -6.32 -13.84 -4.20
CA GLU A 105 -5.70 -12.70 -3.51
C GLU A 105 -5.72 -11.43 -4.38
N TYR A 106 -5.40 -11.55 -5.67
CA TYR A 106 -5.46 -10.46 -6.62
C TYR A 106 -6.89 -9.93 -6.81
N GLU A 107 -7.88 -10.79 -7.04
CA GLU A 107 -9.26 -10.37 -7.27
C GLU A 107 -9.87 -9.70 -6.02
N GLN A 108 -9.56 -10.17 -4.82
CA GLN A 108 -9.96 -9.52 -3.57
C GLN A 108 -9.28 -8.16 -3.39
N ALA A 109 -7.99 -8.05 -3.73
CA ALA A 109 -7.25 -6.78 -3.68
C ALA A 109 -7.84 -5.75 -4.67
N LYS A 110 -8.18 -6.19 -5.88
CA LYS A 110 -8.81 -5.37 -6.90
C LYS A 110 -10.21 -4.92 -6.48
N SER A 111 -11.01 -5.81 -5.91
CA SER A 111 -12.37 -5.50 -5.47
C SER A 111 -12.40 -4.47 -4.34
N ILE A 112 -11.52 -4.61 -3.35
CA ILE A 112 -11.45 -3.65 -2.25
C ILE A 112 -10.85 -2.30 -2.69
N LEU A 113 -9.97 -2.28 -3.69
CA LEU A 113 -9.49 -1.05 -4.31
C LEU A 113 -10.66 -0.29 -4.95
N TYR A 114 -11.50 -0.98 -5.74
CA TYR A 114 -12.68 -0.35 -6.35
C TYR A 114 -13.63 0.21 -5.30
N MET A 115 -13.88 -0.54 -4.22
CA MET A 115 -14.68 -0.04 -3.09
C MET A 115 -14.09 1.25 -2.52
N ALA A 116 -12.76 1.31 -2.31
CA ALA A 116 -12.12 2.48 -1.73
C ALA A 116 -12.13 3.70 -2.69
N VAL A 117 -11.98 3.48 -4.00
CA VAL A 117 -11.99 4.55 -5.02
C VAL A 117 -13.40 5.11 -5.23
N THR A 118 -14.44 4.29 -5.05
CA THR A 118 -15.84 4.71 -5.22
C THR A 118 -16.49 5.23 -3.93
N ALA A 119 -15.80 5.16 -2.79
CA ALA A 119 -16.24 5.75 -1.54
C ALA A 119 -16.32 7.28 -1.63
N ASP A 120 -17.17 7.90 -0.82
CA ASP A 120 -17.20 9.38 -0.72
C ASP A 120 -15.95 9.89 -0.01
N LEU A 121 -14.97 10.29 -0.81
CA LEU A 121 -13.69 10.81 -0.31
C LEU A 121 -13.81 12.19 0.34
N SER A 122 -14.92 12.91 0.15
CA SER A 122 -15.19 14.18 0.83
C SER A 122 -15.63 13.98 2.28
N ASN A 123 -16.23 12.82 2.59
CA ASN A 123 -16.55 12.41 3.95
C ASN A 123 -15.30 11.82 4.62
N SER A 124 -14.76 12.52 5.61
CA SER A 124 -13.51 12.13 6.27
C SER A 124 -13.58 10.74 6.90
N ASP A 125 -14.71 10.35 7.50
CA ASP A 125 -14.86 9.06 8.18
C ASP A 125 -14.97 7.91 7.19
N GLU A 126 -15.74 8.07 6.12
CA GLU A 126 -15.81 7.08 5.04
C GLU A 126 -14.47 6.91 4.35
N ARG A 127 -13.79 8.01 4.01
CA ARG A 127 -12.44 7.98 3.43
C ARG A 127 -11.48 7.20 4.30
N ARG A 128 -11.35 7.54 5.58
CA ARG A 128 -10.44 6.89 6.52
C ARG A 128 -10.68 5.39 6.64
N LYS A 129 -11.97 4.97 6.72
CA LYS A 129 -12.37 3.56 6.79
C LYS A 129 -12.03 2.83 5.48
N ALA A 130 -12.43 3.38 4.33
CA ALA A 130 -12.22 2.78 3.03
C ALA A 130 -10.72 2.61 2.71
N VAL A 131 -9.92 3.65 2.93
CA VAL A 131 -8.47 3.63 2.74
C VAL A 131 -7.81 2.58 3.63
N SER A 132 -8.19 2.54 4.91
CA SER A 132 -7.59 1.61 5.87
C SER A 132 -7.94 0.16 5.53
N ALA A 133 -9.20 -0.12 5.15
CA ALA A 133 -9.63 -1.45 4.72
C ALA A 133 -8.86 -1.90 3.46
N ALA A 134 -8.76 -1.02 2.45
CA ALA A 134 -8.04 -1.31 1.21
C ALA A 134 -6.57 -1.58 1.47
N LYS A 135 -5.87 -0.69 2.18
CA LYS A 135 -4.43 -0.83 2.45
C LYS A 135 -4.11 -2.08 3.27
N ALA A 136 -4.93 -2.40 4.29
CA ALA A 136 -4.78 -3.60 5.10
C ALA A 136 -4.94 -4.88 4.25
N ARG A 137 -5.97 -4.95 3.39
CA ARG A 137 -6.23 -6.13 2.55
C ARG A 137 -5.19 -6.29 1.44
N ILE A 138 -4.87 -5.19 0.76
CA ILE A 138 -3.87 -5.17 -0.33
C ILE A 138 -2.48 -5.50 0.21
N GLY A 139 -2.13 -5.03 1.41
CA GLY A 139 -0.86 -5.37 2.06
C GLY A 139 -0.69 -6.87 2.30
N LYS A 140 -1.77 -7.59 2.67
CA LYS A 140 -1.76 -9.06 2.78
C LYS A 140 -1.57 -9.71 1.41
N ALA A 141 -2.26 -9.22 0.38
CA ALA A 141 -2.14 -9.73 -0.99
C ALA A 141 -0.73 -9.53 -1.55
N ILE A 142 -0.11 -8.36 -1.32
CA ILE A 142 1.28 -8.07 -1.71
C ILE A 142 2.22 -9.14 -1.18
N LYS A 143 2.13 -9.42 0.11
CA LYS A 143 2.98 -10.41 0.76
C LYS A 143 2.78 -11.80 0.14
N PHE A 144 1.54 -12.26 0.08
CA PHE A 144 1.24 -13.61 -0.39
C PHE A 144 1.60 -13.82 -1.87
N VAL A 145 1.16 -12.93 -2.75
CA VAL A 145 1.40 -13.04 -4.20
C VAL A 145 2.87 -12.83 -4.52
N GLY A 146 3.52 -11.85 -3.88
CA GLY A 146 4.94 -11.58 -4.07
C GLY A 146 5.81 -12.76 -3.67
N GLU A 147 5.65 -13.28 -2.44
CA GLU A 147 6.39 -14.45 -1.95
C GLU A 147 6.11 -15.70 -2.79
N SER A 148 4.86 -15.90 -3.23
CA SER A 148 4.47 -17.01 -4.09
C SER A 148 5.11 -16.91 -5.48
N ALA A 149 5.18 -15.71 -6.05
CA ALA A 149 5.82 -15.48 -7.33
C ALA A 149 7.32 -15.83 -7.27
N ILE A 150 8.04 -15.31 -6.27
CA ILE A 150 9.47 -15.65 -6.05
C ILE A 150 9.64 -17.15 -5.87
N GLN A 151 8.82 -17.79 -5.02
CA GLN A 151 8.93 -19.23 -4.75
C GLN A 151 8.70 -20.07 -6.00
N LEU A 152 7.71 -19.73 -6.83
CA LEU A 152 7.39 -20.51 -8.04
C LEU A 152 8.40 -20.31 -9.16
N HIS A 153 9.09 -19.17 -9.22
CA HIS A 153 10.23 -18.97 -10.12
C HIS A 153 11.53 -19.61 -9.62
N GLY A 154 11.62 -19.91 -8.32
CA GLY A 154 12.83 -20.44 -7.71
C GLY A 154 14.01 -19.47 -7.83
N GLY A 155 15.20 -19.98 -8.16
CA GLY A 155 16.40 -19.13 -8.33
C GLY A 155 16.23 -18.00 -9.34
N MET A 156 15.41 -18.17 -10.38
CA MET A 156 15.11 -17.11 -11.36
C MET A 156 14.33 -15.92 -10.76
N GLY A 157 13.57 -16.16 -9.70
CA GLY A 157 12.76 -15.10 -9.07
C GLY A 157 13.59 -14.06 -8.30
N VAL A 158 14.84 -14.35 -7.96
CA VAL A 158 15.75 -13.46 -7.22
C VAL A 158 16.87 -12.86 -8.08
N VAL A 159 16.88 -13.16 -9.36
CA VAL A 159 17.87 -12.63 -10.32
C VAL A 159 17.49 -11.22 -10.71
N ASP A 160 18.46 -10.29 -10.67
CA ASP A 160 18.19 -8.87 -10.94
C ASP A 160 17.78 -8.58 -12.40
N GLU A 161 18.22 -9.40 -13.35
CA GLU A 161 17.82 -9.27 -14.76
C GLU A 161 16.38 -9.72 -15.01
N TYR A 162 15.71 -10.33 -14.02
CA TYR A 162 14.38 -10.84 -14.19
C TYR A 162 13.32 -9.96 -13.52
N MET A 163 12.35 -9.53 -14.29
CA MET A 163 11.35 -8.52 -13.88
C MET A 163 10.61 -8.83 -12.57
N VAL A 164 10.41 -10.11 -12.23
CA VAL A 164 9.68 -10.52 -11.03
C VAL A 164 10.34 -10.01 -9.76
N SER A 165 11.69 -9.98 -9.70
CA SER A 165 12.42 -9.46 -8.55
C SER A 165 12.15 -7.98 -8.31
N HIS A 166 12.11 -7.17 -9.38
CA HIS A 166 11.83 -5.74 -9.29
C HIS A 166 10.41 -5.45 -8.85
N TYR A 167 9.42 -6.15 -9.41
CA TYR A 167 8.02 -6.03 -8.96
C TYR A 167 7.84 -6.47 -7.51
N PHE A 168 8.53 -7.51 -7.07
CA PHE A 168 8.52 -7.95 -5.68
C PHE A 168 9.11 -6.90 -4.73
N LYS A 169 10.29 -6.33 -5.08
CA LYS A 169 10.92 -5.25 -4.31
C LYS A 169 9.98 -4.04 -4.20
N ARG A 170 9.38 -3.61 -5.31
CA ARG A 170 8.44 -2.48 -5.33
C ARG A 170 7.18 -2.75 -4.52
N ALA A 171 6.56 -3.92 -4.67
CA ALA A 171 5.40 -4.34 -3.87
C ALA A 171 5.71 -4.31 -2.37
N THR A 172 6.89 -4.80 -1.97
CA THR A 172 7.35 -4.79 -0.57
C THR A 172 7.43 -3.37 -0.03
N MET A 173 7.99 -2.42 -0.79
CA MET A 173 8.04 -1.00 -0.40
C MET A 173 6.64 -0.39 -0.28
N ILE A 174 5.75 -0.64 -1.24
CA ILE A 174 4.36 -0.18 -1.14
C ILE A 174 3.68 -0.77 0.11
N GLY A 175 4.02 -1.99 0.49
CA GLY A 175 3.51 -2.64 1.70
C GLY A 175 3.73 -1.83 2.99
N VAL A 176 4.82 -1.08 3.08
CA VAL A 176 5.16 -0.25 4.25
C VAL A 176 4.88 1.25 4.06
N LEU A 177 4.80 1.71 2.81
CA LEU A 177 4.55 3.11 2.48
C LEU A 177 3.19 3.57 3.03
N PHE A 178 3.14 4.74 3.67
CA PHE A 178 1.95 5.32 4.31
C PHE A 178 1.31 4.45 5.42
N GLY A 179 2.08 3.57 6.02
CA GLY A 179 1.63 2.63 7.03
C GLY A 179 1.49 1.19 6.53
N ASN A 180 1.84 0.25 7.38
CA ASN A 180 1.77 -1.17 7.06
C ASN A 180 0.37 -1.76 7.30
N THR A 181 0.21 -3.05 7.02
CA THR A 181 -1.05 -3.80 7.21
C THR A 181 -1.60 -3.69 8.63
N ASP A 182 -0.74 -3.82 9.65
CA ASP A 182 -1.16 -3.83 11.05
C ASP A 182 -1.62 -2.44 11.51
N TYR A 183 -0.92 -1.39 11.07
CA TYR A 183 -1.32 0.00 11.30
C TYR A 183 -2.73 0.27 10.74
N HIS A 184 -2.98 -0.08 9.47
CA HIS A 184 -4.26 0.17 8.84
C HIS A 184 -5.38 -0.72 9.38
N MET A 185 -5.08 -1.95 9.79
CA MET A 185 -6.03 -2.81 10.49
C MET A 185 -6.46 -2.19 11.82
N LYS A 186 -5.50 -1.72 12.62
CA LYS A 186 -5.79 -1.05 13.89
C LYS A 186 -6.59 0.24 13.68
N ARG A 187 -6.18 1.06 12.70
CA ARG A 187 -6.90 2.31 12.36
C ARG A 187 -8.35 2.03 11.96
N TYR A 188 -8.59 1.02 11.13
CA TYR A 188 -9.94 0.60 10.73
C TYR A 188 -10.78 0.17 11.91
N MET A 189 -10.24 -0.66 12.80
CA MET A 189 -10.94 -1.11 14.01
C MET A 189 -11.34 0.05 14.92
N THR A 190 -10.43 0.99 15.17
CA THR A 190 -10.72 2.17 16.01
C THR A 190 -11.83 3.04 15.40
N LEU A 191 -11.78 3.29 14.07
CA LEU A 191 -12.80 4.07 13.38
C LEU A 191 -14.18 3.39 13.36
N THR A 192 -14.21 2.07 13.37
CA THR A 192 -15.47 1.30 13.41
C THR A 192 -16.07 1.31 14.81
N GLN A 193 -15.27 1.18 15.85
CA GLN A 193 -15.73 1.20 17.26
C GLN A 193 -16.29 2.57 17.66
N SER A 194 -15.64 3.67 17.26
CA SER A 194 -16.16 5.02 17.53
C SER A 194 -17.48 5.31 16.84
N GLY A 195 -17.75 4.72 15.68
CA GLY A 195 -19.03 4.81 14.98
C GLY A 195 -20.16 4.03 15.68
N ILE A 196 -19.85 2.94 16.37
CA ILE A 196 -20.84 2.13 17.11
C ILE A 196 -21.28 2.87 18.39
N SER A 197 -20.33 3.44 19.15
CA SER A 197 -20.65 4.17 20.38
C SER A 197 -21.52 5.41 20.13
N SER A 198 -21.32 6.11 19.02
CA SER A 198 -22.14 7.28 18.66
C SER A 198 -23.56 6.90 18.18
N SER A 199 -23.76 5.71 17.62
CA SER A 199 -25.08 5.22 17.23
C SER A 199 -25.91 4.72 18.42
N ASP A 200 -25.28 4.13 19.42
CA ASP A 200 -25.96 3.66 20.64
C ASP A 200 -26.43 4.82 21.53
N GLU A 201 -25.67 5.93 21.62
CA GLU A 201 -26.13 7.16 22.27
C GLU A 201 -27.29 7.83 21.53
N ALA A 202 -27.31 7.80 20.20
CA ALA A 202 -28.43 8.35 19.42
C ALA A 202 -29.74 7.55 19.58
N ILE A 203 -29.68 6.25 19.78
CA ILE A 203 -30.85 5.39 20.02
C ILE A 203 -31.39 5.57 21.43
N SER A 204 -30.56 5.86 22.43
CA SER A 204 -31.00 6.07 23.82
C SER A 204 -31.73 7.40 24.04
N VAL A 205 -31.53 8.41 23.17
CA VAL A 205 -32.21 9.72 23.27
C VAL A 205 -33.58 9.72 22.57
N SER A 206 -33.91 8.72 21.75
CA SER A 206 -35.21 8.64 21.04
C SER A 206 -36.30 7.84 21.76
N VAL A 207 -36.08 7.39 23.02
CA VAL A 207 -36.99 6.56 23.80
C VAL A 207 -37.53 7.29 25.06
N THR A 208 -37.33 8.59 25.16
CA THR A 208 -37.94 9.47 26.16
C THR A 208 -38.88 10.47 25.51
#